data_e53e614e737ea0219e12f4242f76db81
#
_entry.id   e53e614e737ea0219e12f4242f76db81
#
_cell.length_a   1.000
_cell.length_b   1.000
_cell.length_c   1.000
_cell.angle_alpha   90.00
_cell.angle_beta   90.00
_cell.angle_gamma   90.00
#
_symmetry.space_group_name_H-M   'P 1'
#
loop_
_entity.id
_entity.type
_entity.pdbx_description
1 polymer ?
#
loop_
_entity_poly.entity_id
_entity_poly.type
_entity_poly.pdbx_seq_one_letter_code
_entity_poly.pdbx_strand_id
1 'polypeptide(L)'
;MPIPDTVGAFAIVPSNDLKAAIPFWERLGFARTGGDSDYIIMTGWGCEVHLTQAGTGPWRVPEDNNPFGVFIRTPDVDAIAARVDDLIIRPVGWPSRLIKGE
;
A
#
# COMPACT_ATOMS: atom_id res chain seq x y z
N MET A 1 23.49 -4.62 -3.46
CA MET A 1 22.54 -4.99 -2.40
C MET A 1 22.60 -6.49 -2.20
N PRO A 2 22.77 -6.95 -0.98
CA PRO A 2 22.78 -8.39 -0.75
C PRO A 2 21.42 -9.00 -1.07
N ILE A 3 21.46 -10.23 -1.57
CA ILE A 3 20.24 -11.00 -1.82
C ILE A 3 19.73 -11.51 -0.46
N PRO A 4 18.48 -11.22 -0.09
CA PRO A 4 17.94 -11.69 1.18
C PRO A 4 17.81 -13.21 1.18
N ASP A 5 17.92 -13.80 2.36
CA ASP A 5 17.78 -15.25 2.54
C ASP A 5 16.36 -15.76 2.31
N THR A 6 15.39 -14.86 2.44
CA THR A 6 13.98 -15.20 2.25
C THR A 6 13.55 -15.00 0.81
N VAL A 7 12.74 -15.93 0.32
CA VAL A 7 12.13 -15.84 -1.01
C VAL A 7 10.77 -15.16 -0.85
N GLY A 8 10.48 -14.23 -1.74
CA GLY A 8 9.19 -13.55 -1.72
C GLY A 8 8.97 -12.73 -2.97
N ALA A 9 7.72 -12.37 -3.17
CA ALA A 9 7.31 -11.44 -4.21
C ALA A 9 6.54 -10.31 -3.53
N PHE A 10 6.87 -9.07 -3.87
CA PHE A 10 6.29 -7.90 -3.22
C PHE A 10 5.67 -6.98 -4.25
N ALA A 11 4.49 -6.44 -3.95
CA ALA A 11 3.85 -5.47 -4.81
C ALA A 11 4.62 -4.15 -4.79
N ILE A 12 4.79 -3.55 -5.96
CA ILE A 12 5.34 -2.21 -6.10
C ILE A 12 4.20 -1.31 -6.55
N VAL A 13 3.83 -0.35 -5.70
CA VAL A 13 2.68 0.53 -5.93
C VAL A 13 3.19 1.93 -6.27
N PRO A 14 2.92 2.42 -7.50
CA PRO A 14 3.29 3.79 -7.84
C PRO A 14 2.37 4.79 -7.14
N SER A 15 2.96 5.90 -6.69
CA SER A 15 2.22 7.00 -6.10
C SER A 15 2.68 8.31 -6.72
N ASN A 16 1.75 9.20 -6.98
CA ASN A 16 2.08 10.52 -7.49
C ASN A 16 2.72 11.40 -6.39
N ASP A 17 2.49 11.05 -5.13
CA ASP A 17 3.03 11.79 -3.99
C ASP A 17 3.33 10.84 -2.83
N LEU A 18 4.59 10.46 -2.68
CA LEU A 18 5.01 9.60 -1.58
C LEU A 18 4.80 10.24 -0.21
N LYS A 19 4.86 11.56 -0.12
CA LYS A 19 4.63 12.24 1.15
C LYS A 19 3.20 12.06 1.65
N ALA A 20 2.26 11.91 0.74
CA ALA A 20 0.87 11.60 1.09
C ALA A 20 0.66 10.09 1.28
N ALA A 21 1.35 9.28 0.49
CA ALA A 21 1.19 7.83 0.54
C ALA A 21 1.70 7.22 1.85
N ILE A 22 2.82 7.71 2.36
CA ILE A 22 3.40 7.18 3.61
C ILE A 22 2.42 7.29 4.77
N PRO A 23 1.82 8.46 5.08
CA PRO A 23 0.83 8.56 6.15
C PRO A 23 -0.38 7.66 5.94
N PHE A 24 -0.81 7.46 4.70
CA PHE A 24 -1.91 6.56 4.39
C PHE A 24 -1.58 5.13 4.82
N TRP A 25 -0.41 4.62 4.45
CA TRP A 25 0.00 3.27 4.82
C TRP A 25 0.26 3.12 6.31
N GLU A 26 0.80 4.18 6.96
CA GLU A 26 0.95 4.20 8.40
C GLU A 26 -0.40 4.11 9.11
N ARG A 27 -1.40 4.75 8.56
CA ARG A 27 -2.76 4.67 9.09
C ARG A 27 -3.33 3.26 9.00
N LEU A 28 -2.97 2.51 7.95
CA LEU A 28 -3.34 1.10 7.82
C LEU A 28 -2.65 0.22 8.87
N GLY A 29 -1.59 0.70 9.51
CA GLY A 29 -0.83 -0.07 10.48
C GLY A 29 0.53 -0.53 9.98
N PHE A 30 0.97 -0.02 8.82
CA PHE A 30 2.29 -0.29 8.28
C PHE A 30 3.30 0.71 8.82
N ALA A 31 4.57 0.30 8.84
CA ALA A 31 5.67 1.18 9.22
C ALA A 31 6.72 1.18 8.11
N ARG A 32 7.33 2.33 7.90
CA ARG A 32 8.46 2.43 6.97
C ARG A 32 9.66 1.71 7.57
N THR A 33 10.19 0.74 6.84
CA THR A 33 11.32 -0.08 7.30
C THR A 33 12.54 0.01 6.39
N GLY A 34 12.42 0.70 5.26
CA GLY A 34 13.56 0.85 4.36
C GLY A 34 13.24 1.77 3.20
N GLY A 35 14.20 1.85 2.28
CA GLY A 35 14.08 2.65 1.08
C GLY A 35 14.81 3.98 1.15
N ASP A 36 14.58 4.81 0.15
CA ASP A 36 15.18 6.15 0.04
C ASP A 36 14.09 7.19 -0.26
N SER A 37 14.43 8.29 -0.92
CA SER A 37 13.46 9.35 -1.21
C SER A 37 12.43 8.97 -2.28
N ASP A 38 12.75 8.02 -3.15
CA ASP A 38 11.92 7.67 -4.32
C ASP A 38 11.36 6.25 -4.26
N TYR A 39 11.82 5.45 -3.33
CA TYR A 39 11.42 4.05 -3.18
C TYR A 39 11.32 3.74 -1.70
N ILE A 40 10.12 3.41 -1.23
CA ILE A 40 9.82 3.23 0.19
C ILE A 40 9.40 1.79 0.43
N ILE A 41 9.93 1.20 1.48
CA ILE A 41 9.52 -0.13 1.93
C ILE A 41 8.65 0.03 3.18
N MET A 42 7.42 -0.47 3.11
CA MET A 42 6.47 -0.45 4.22
C MET A 42 6.17 -1.87 4.66
N THR A 43 6.20 -2.13 5.95
CA THR A 43 5.88 -3.44 6.49
C THR A 43 4.81 -3.34 7.58
N GLY A 44 3.94 -4.34 7.63
CA GLY A 44 2.89 -4.42 8.63
C GLY A 44 2.07 -5.69 8.44
N TRP A 45 1.48 -6.18 9.52
CA TRP A 45 0.61 -7.35 9.50
C TRP A 45 1.25 -8.59 8.87
N GLY A 46 2.59 -8.71 8.95
CA GLY A 46 3.33 -9.79 8.32
C GLY A 46 3.54 -9.61 6.81
N CYS A 47 3.19 -8.45 6.27
CA CYS A 47 3.26 -8.15 4.84
C CYS A 47 4.28 -7.05 4.56
N GLU A 48 4.74 -7.01 3.31
CA GLU A 48 5.67 -5.98 2.84
C GLU A 48 5.14 -5.41 1.52
N VAL A 49 5.15 -4.09 1.40
CA VAL A 49 4.72 -3.37 0.20
C VAL A 49 5.77 -2.32 -0.12
N HIS A 50 6.07 -2.15 -1.40
CA HIS A 50 7.02 -1.14 -1.87
C HIS A 50 6.26 -0.03 -2.58
N LEU A 51 6.63 1.20 -2.30
CA LEU A 51 6.02 2.39 -2.90
C LEU A 51 7.06 3.13 -3.74
N THR A 52 6.68 3.57 -4.93
CA THR A 52 7.57 4.33 -5.80
C THR A 52 6.99 5.70 -6.11
N GLN A 53 7.86 6.68 -6.30
CA GLN A 53 7.47 8.01 -6.74
C GLN A 53 7.20 7.99 -8.24
N ALA A 54 5.99 8.34 -8.65
CA ALA A 54 5.56 8.30 -10.05
C ALA A 54 5.11 9.68 -10.57
N GLY A 55 5.24 10.72 -9.78
CA GLY A 55 4.56 12.02 -9.93
C GLY A 55 4.60 12.70 -11.29
N THR A 56 5.71 12.65 -12.03
CA THR A 56 5.84 13.40 -13.28
C THR A 56 6.29 12.58 -14.48
N GLY A 57 6.57 11.31 -14.28
CA GLY A 57 7.07 10.45 -15.35
C GLY A 57 5.98 9.73 -16.12
N PRO A 58 6.36 8.85 -17.04
CA PRO A 58 5.42 8.05 -17.81
C PRO A 58 4.62 7.07 -16.93
N TRP A 59 5.04 6.89 -15.71
CA TRP A 59 4.37 6.01 -14.74
C TRP A 59 3.39 6.74 -13.84
N ARG A 60 3.14 8.02 -14.13
CA ARG A 60 2.19 8.81 -13.36
C ARG A 60 0.81 8.15 -13.40
N VAL A 61 0.18 8.01 -12.21
CA VAL A 61 -1.15 7.44 -12.12
C VAL A 61 -2.22 8.55 -12.19
N PRO A 62 -3.44 8.23 -12.64
CA PRO A 62 -4.55 9.20 -12.61
C PRO A 62 -4.81 9.69 -11.18
N GLU A 63 -5.05 10.98 -11.02
CA GLU A 63 -5.23 11.59 -9.70
C GLU A 63 -6.43 11.02 -8.94
N ASP A 64 -7.51 10.75 -9.67
CA ASP A 64 -8.75 10.31 -9.05
C ASP A 64 -8.91 8.80 -9.01
N ASN A 65 -8.02 8.07 -9.64
CA ASN A 65 -8.18 6.63 -9.76
C ASN A 65 -6.85 5.95 -10.03
N ASN A 66 -6.16 5.56 -8.97
CA ASN A 66 -4.96 4.75 -9.10
C ASN A 66 -5.39 3.32 -9.49
N PRO A 67 -5.03 2.85 -10.71
CA PRO A 67 -5.44 1.52 -11.16
C PRO A 67 -4.67 0.38 -10.49
N PHE A 68 -3.61 0.70 -9.77
CA PHE A 68 -2.80 -0.29 -9.08
C PHE A 68 -3.39 -0.61 -7.72
N GLY A 69 -3.30 -1.87 -7.33
CA GLY A 69 -3.84 -2.30 -6.05
C GLY A 69 -3.00 -3.39 -5.44
N VAL A 70 -3.25 -3.63 -4.16
CA VAL A 70 -2.61 -4.68 -3.40
C VAL A 70 -3.69 -5.53 -2.75
N PHE A 71 -3.61 -6.83 -2.93
CA PHE A 71 -4.47 -7.76 -2.23
C PHE A 71 -3.69 -8.32 -1.03
N ILE A 72 -4.20 -8.07 0.17
CA ILE A 72 -3.59 -8.53 1.40
C ILE A 72 -4.48 -9.60 2.02
N ARG A 73 -3.91 -10.77 2.25
CA ARG A 73 -4.59 -11.86 2.95
C ARG A 73 -4.02 -11.94 4.37
N THR A 74 -4.87 -11.74 5.35
CA THR A 74 -4.46 -11.70 6.75
C THR A 74 -5.64 -12.07 7.65
N PRO A 75 -5.40 -12.74 8.79
CA PRO A 75 -6.46 -12.95 9.79
C PRO A 75 -6.85 -11.65 10.51
N ASP A 76 -6.08 -10.57 10.34
CA ASP A 76 -6.27 -9.30 11.05
C ASP A 76 -7.12 -8.30 10.26
N VAL A 77 -7.91 -8.75 9.29
CA VAL A 77 -8.65 -7.86 8.37
C VAL A 77 -9.58 -6.90 9.11
N ASP A 78 -10.22 -7.35 10.17
CA ASP A 78 -11.13 -6.47 10.93
C ASP A 78 -10.38 -5.41 11.71
N ALA A 79 -9.21 -5.73 12.24
CA ALA A 79 -8.37 -4.75 12.94
C ALA A 79 -7.86 -3.67 11.97
N ILE A 80 -7.44 -4.08 10.77
CA ILE A 80 -7.00 -3.13 9.74
C ILE A 80 -8.17 -2.26 9.30
N ALA A 81 -9.33 -2.85 9.04
CA ALA A 81 -10.51 -2.12 8.61
C ALA A 81 -10.95 -1.07 9.63
N ALA A 82 -10.84 -1.38 10.91
CA ALA A 82 -11.21 -0.45 11.98
C ALA A 82 -10.34 0.81 11.99
N ARG A 83 -9.10 0.73 11.51
CA ARG A 83 -8.18 1.87 11.45
C ARG A 83 -8.53 2.85 10.33
N VAL A 84 -9.21 2.38 9.29
CA VAL A 84 -9.49 3.15 8.07
C VAL A 84 -10.96 3.04 7.66
N ASP A 85 -11.86 2.95 8.62
CA ASP A 85 -13.28 2.71 8.37
C ASP A 85 -13.90 3.74 7.41
N ASP A 86 -13.45 4.99 7.48
CA ASP A 86 -13.91 6.07 6.61
C ASP A 86 -13.45 5.91 5.15
N LEU A 87 -12.47 5.05 4.88
CA LEU A 87 -11.92 4.84 3.55
C LEU A 87 -12.40 3.55 2.88
N ILE A 88 -13.23 2.79 3.58
CA ILE A 88 -13.68 1.50 3.06
C ILE A 88 -14.75 1.69 1.98
N ILE A 89 -14.51 1.04 0.84
CA ILE A 89 -15.49 0.89 -0.23
C ILE A 89 -15.99 -0.55 -0.15
N ARG A 90 -17.31 -0.73 -0.06
CA ARG A 90 -17.89 -2.07 0.10
C ARG A 90 -18.82 -2.37 -1.07
N PRO A 91 -18.30 -2.96 -2.15
CA PRO A 91 -19.17 -3.43 -3.22
C PRO A 91 -20.15 -4.49 -2.69
N VAL A 92 -21.37 -4.45 -3.18
CA VAL A 92 -22.41 -5.38 -2.74
C VAL A 92 -21.97 -6.82 -3.06
N GLY A 93 -22.09 -7.70 -2.06
CA GLY A 93 -21.82 -9.12 -2.23
C GLY A 93 -20.36 -9.54 -2.12
N TRP A 94 -19.46 -8.62 -1.87
CA TRP A 94 -18.03 -8.96 -1.73
C TRP A 94 -17.69 -9.30 -0.29
N PRO A 95 -17.00 -10.44 -0.07
CA PRO A 95 -16.61 -10.85 1.29
C PRO A 95 -15.40 -10.10 1.84
N SER A 96 -14.60 -9.44 0.97
CA SER A 96 -13.41 -8.71 1.36
C SER A 96 -13.70 -7.23 1.56
N ARG A 97 -12.77 -6.54 2.23
CA ARG A 97 -12.80 -5.08 2.37
C ARG A 97 -12.00 -4.45 1.26
N LEU A 98 -12.56 -3.45 0.59
CA LEU A 98 -11.87 -2.66 -0.41
C LEU A 98 -11.64 -1.27 0.18
N ILE A 99 -10.38 -0.85 0.23
CA ILE A 99 -9.96 0.42 0.82
C ILE A 99 -9.46 1.32 -0.30
N LYS A 100 -10.00 2.55 -0.35
CA LYS A 100 -9.55 3.53 -1.33
C LYS A 100 -8.22 4.12 -0.85
N GLY A 101 -7.17 3.95 -1.65
CA GLY A 101 -5.84 4.44 -1.37
C GLY A 101 -5.53 5.76 -2.07
N GLU A 102 -4.33 6.25 -1.80
CA GLU A 102 -3.75 7.41 -2.45
C GLU A 102 -3.17 7.07 -3.82
#